data_b86224f60f072dad793af4d70582de3b
#
_entry.id   b86224f60f072dad793af4d70582de3b
#
_cell.length_a   1.000
_cell.length_b   1.000
_cell.length_c   1.000
_cell.angle_alpha   90.00
_cell.angle_beta   90.00
_cell.angle_gamma   90.00
#
_symmetry.space_group_name_H-M   'P 1'
#
loop_
_entity.id
_entity.type
_entity.pdbx_description
1 polymer ?
#
loop_
_entity_poly.entity_id
_entity_poly.type
_entity_poly.pdbx_seq_one_letter_code
_entity_poly.pdbx_strand_id
1 'polypeptide(L)'
;MESITLQRVLPCVFAGKAAPRDSGVWLQEVTFRKGEYCLLEAASGTGKTSLCHFLYGIREDYAGRILFDGADCRGFSAAAWSGLRRRSLSMLFQDLRLFGELTVAENIGLKNELTHFKTQEQIGRMLEAAGIADKRDAPVDKLSFGQQQRVAFIRCMCQPFDFILLDEPVSHLDAANGELLSGMLLEEAQAQGAGIFVTSVGSRLGLPYHKTLTL
;
A
#
# COMPACT_ATOMS: atom_id res chain seq x y z
N MET A 1 8.97 -7.18 -10.94
CA MET A 1 8.52 -5.89 -11.53
C MET A 1 9.49 -4.80 -11.11
N GLU A 2 10.08 -4.07 -12.08
CA GLU A 2 11.18 -3.11 -11.81
C GLU A 2 10.69 -1.66 -11.77
N SER A 3 9.56 -1.37 -12.44
CA SER A 3 9.08 0.01 -12.52
C SER A 3 7.57 0.12 -12.73
N ILE A 4 7.01 1.22 -12.23
CA ILE A 4 5.66 1.69 -12.52
C ILE A 4 5.77 3.10 -13.06
N THR A 5 5.30 3.34 -14.30
CA THR A 5 5.37 4.67 -14.94
C THR A 5 3.97 5.21 -15.19
N LEU A 6 3.72 6.43 -14.72
CA LEU A 6 2.54 7.21 -15.03
C LEU A 6 2.84 8.10 -16.24
N GLN A 7 2.00 8.07 -17.26
CA GLN A 7 2.10 8.96 -18.43
C GLN A 7 0.83 9.78 -18.55
N ARG A 8 0.91 11.05 -18.13
CA ARG A 8 -0.19 12.03 -18.19
C ARG A 8 -1.49 11.52 -17.56
N VAL A 9 -1.39 10.78 -16.45
CA VAL A 9 -2.56 10.25 -15.75
C VAL A 9 -3.35 11.39 -15.13
N LEU A 10 -4.68 11.33 -15.28
CA LEU A 10 -5.63 12.24 -14.63
C LEU A 10 -6.92 11.46 -14.31
N PRO A 11 -7.39 11.43 -13.05
CA PRO A 11 -8.69 10.84 -12.71
C PRO A 11 -9.83 11.50 -13.50
N CYS A 12 -10.77 10.71 -14.02
CA CYS A 12 -11.90 11.23 -14.78
C CYS A 12 -12.76 12.24 -14.00
N VAL A 13 -12.78 12.15 -12.67
CA VAL A 13 -13.48 13.11 -11.79
C VAL A 13 -12.93 14.54 -11.90
N PHE A 14 -11.71 14.72 -12.39
CA PHE A 14 -11.09 16.02 -12.65
C PHE A 14 -11.22 16.47 -14.12
N ALA A 15 -11.80 15.64 -14.99
CA ALA A 15 -12.06 16.04 -16.37
C ALA A 15 -13.01 17.24 -16.42
N GLY A 16 -12.59 18.31 -17.09
CA GLY A 16 -13.38 19.57 -17.17
C GLY A 16 -13.28 20.48 -15.94
N LYS A 17 -12.54 20.08 -14.89
CA LYS A 17 -12.14 20.96 -13.77
C LYS A 17 -10.69 21.37 -13.97
N ALA A 18 -10.29 22.51 -13.38
CA ALA A 18 -8.87 22.86 -13.34
C ALA A 18 -8.15 21.72 -12.57
N ALA A 19 -7.37 20.92 -13.28
CA ALA A 19 -6.46 19.99 -12.62
C ALA A 19 -5.58 20.79 -11.64
N PRO A 20 -5.18 20.20 -10.48
CA PRO A 20 -4.26 20.90 -9.58
C PRO A 20 -3.05 21.36 -10.37
N ARG A 21 -2.87 22.70 -10.51
CA ARG A 21 -1.86 23.29 -11.41
C ARG A 21 -0.43 22.94 -10.99
N ASP A 22 -0.25 22.63 -9.72
CA ASP A 22 1.06 22.37 -9.10
C ASP A 22 1.26 20.89 -8.76
N SER A 23 0.49 19.98 -9.37
CA SER A 23 0.67 18.55 -9.14
C SER A 23 1.97 18.02 -9.76
N GLY A 24 2.82 17.39 -8.96
CA GLY A 24 3.99 16.67 -9.43
C GLY A 24 3.66 15.27 -10.00
N VAL A 25 2.37 14.90 -10.07
CA VAL A 25 1.91 13.58 -10.54
C VAL A 25 0.88 13.68 -11.66
N TRP A 26 -0.22 14.44 -11.43
CA TRP A 26 -1.27 14.52 -12.44
C TRP A 26 -0.80 15.23 -13.70
N LEU A 27 -1.07 14.62 -14.84
CA LEU A 27 -0.65 15.08 -16.18
C LEU A 27 0.87 15.10 -16.41
N GLN A 28 1.66 14.62 -15.44
CA GLN A 28 3.12 14.51 -15.56
C GLN A 28 3.53 13.12 -16.08
N GLU A 29 4.82 12.97 -16.37
CA GLU A 29 5.45 11.69 -16.56
C GLU A 29 6.28 11.37 -15.32
N VAL A 30 5.86 10.35 -14.57
CA VAL A 30 6.47 9.96 -13.28
C VAL A 30 6.75 8.46 -13.28
N THR A 31 7.99 8.10 -12.93
CA THR A 31 8.36 6.69 -12.76
C THR A 31 8.73 6.42 -11.30
N PHE A 32 8.18 5.36 -10.76
CA PHE A 32 8.54 4.74 -9.49
C PHE A 32 9.37 3.50 -9.79
N ARG A 33 10.52 3.36 -9.13
CA ARG A 33 11.43 2.23 -9.33
C ARG A 33 11.41 1.30 -8.12
N LYS A 34 11.61 0.03 -8.35
CA LYS A 34 11.84 -0.94 -7.29
C LYS A 34 13.02 -0.47 -6.41
N GLY A 35 12.89 -0.62 -5.10
CA GLY A 35 13.87 -0.12 -4.13
C GLY A 35 13.76 1.38 -3.80
N GLU A 36 12.94 2.17 -4.52
CA GLU A 36 12.68 3.58 -4.17
C GLU A 36 11.54 3.71 -3.16
N TYR A 37 11.70 4.63 -2.21
CA TYR A 37 10.65 4.99 -1.25
C TYR A 37 10.10 6.37 -1.61
N CYS A 38 8.84 6.40 -1.97
CA CYS A 38 8.15 7.61 -2.44
C CYS A 38 7.05 8.02 -1.47
N LEU A 39 7.07 9.30 -1.07
CA LEU A 39 6.00 9.95 -0.34
C LEU A 39 5.18 10.82 -1.29
N LEU A 40 3.86 10.64 -1.27
CA LEU A 40 2.91 11.48 -1.98
C LEU A 40 2.12 12.30 -0.97
N GLU A 41 2.44 13.58 -0.89
CA GLU A 41 1.75 14.52 -0.01
C GLU A 41 0.64 15.23 -0.76
N ALA A 42 -0.51 15.30 -0.14
CA ALA A 42 -1.63 16.00 -0.76
C ALA A 42 -2.77 16.26 0.23
N ALA A 43 -3.49 17.33 0.02
CA ALA A 43 -4.71 17.62 0.76
C ALA A 43 -5.78 16.54 0.57
N SER A 44 -6.79 16.54 1.42
CA SER A 44 -7.95 15.64 1.23
C SER A 44 -8.66 15.96 -0.09
N GLY A 45 -9.15 14.92 -0.77
CA GLY A 45 -9.92 15.08 -2.02
C GLY A 45 -9.08 15.29 -3.30
N THR A 46 -7.75 15.29 -3.23
CA THR A 46 -6.87 15.49 -4.41
C THR A 46 -6.63 14.22 -5.25
N GLY A 47 -7.18 13.07 -4.81
CA GLY A 47 -7.11 11.82 -5.59
C GLY A 47 -6.07 10.81 -5.14
N LYS A 48 -5.49 10.92 -3.91
CA LYS A 48 -4.52 9.96 -3.35
C LYS A 48 -5.00 8.51 -3.42
N THR A 49 -6.15 8.25 -2.80
CA THR A 49 -6.78 6.91 -2.82
C THR A 49 -7.09 6.46 -4.25
N SER A 50 -7.51 7.38 -5.13
CA SER A 50 -7.72 7.05 -6.55
C SER A 50 -6.45 6.58 -7.21
N LEU A 51 -5.32 7.25 -6.98
CA LEU A 51 -4.02 6.84 -7.53
C LEU A 51 -3.62 5.45 -7.01
N CYS A 52 -3.70 5.21 -5.70
CA CYS A 52 -3.46 3.87 -5.14
C CYS A 52 -4.35 2.80 -5.79
N HIS A 53 -5.64 3.10 -5.99
CA HIS A 53 -6.57 2.18 -6.63
C HIS A 53 -6.26 1.95 -8.12
N PHE A 54 -5.79 2.96 -8.85
CA PHE A 54 -5.33 2.81 -10.23
C PHE A 54 -4.09 1.93 -10.30
N LEU A 55 -3.11 2.18 -9.44
CA LEU A 55 -1.87 1.37 -9.37
C LEU A 55 -2.14 -0.07 -8.94
N TYR A 56 -3.14 -0.29 -8.11
CA TYR A 56 -3.53 -1.64 -7.67
C TYR A 56 -4.53 -2.32 -8.63
N GLY A 57 -4.98 -1.62 -9.68
CA GLY A 57 -5.91 -2.15 -10.70
C GLY A 57 -7.32 -2.40 -10.19
N ILE A 58 -7.80 -1.60 -9.22
CA ILE A 58 -9.19 -1.65 -8.72
C ILE A 58 -10.08 -0.70 -9.52
N ARG A 59 -9.50 0.41 -10.02
CA ARG A 59 -10.20 1.43 -10.80
C ARG A 59 -9.44 1.71 -12.08
N GLU A 60 -10.20 2.08 -13.14
CA GLU A 60 -9.66 2.35 -14.49
C GLU A 60 -10.19 3.68 -15.05
N ASP A 61 -10.89 4.46 -14.23
CA ASP A 61 -11.53 5.73 -14.62
C ASP A 61 -10.51 6.89 -14.59
N TYR A 62 -9.50 6.80 -15.43
CA TYR A 62 -8.47 7.82 -15.64
C TYR A 62 -8.14 8.00 -17.13
N ALA A 63 -7.70 9.22 -17.50
CA ALA A 63 -7.01 9.49 -18.75
C ALA A 63 -5.50 9.25 -18.61
N GLY A 64 -4.77 9.16 -19.73
CA GLY A 64 -3.33 8.84 -19.72
C GLY A 64 -3.06 7.35 -19.68
N ARG A 65 -1.86 6.94 -19.29
CA ARG A 65 -1.43 5.54 -19.25
C ARG A 65 -0.70 5.22 -17.94
N ILE A 66 -0.84 4.00 -17.48
CA ILE A 66 -0.04 3.43 -16.39
C ILE A 66 0.68 2.21 -16.96
N LEU A 67 2.01 2.24 -16.89
CA LEU A 67 2.85 1.18 -17.44
C LEU A 67 3.54 0.44 -16.30
N PHE A 68 3.51 -0.89 -16.35
CA PHE A 68 4.28 -1.80 -15.50
C PHE A 68 5.38 -2.42 -16.35
N ASP A 69 6.64 -2.13 -16.05
CA ASP A 69 7.80 -2.52 -16.87
C ASP A 69 7.61 -2.21 -18.36
N GLY A 70 7.01 -1.06 -18.66
CA GLY A 70 6.72 -0.61 -20.02
C GLY A 70 5.43 -1.15 -20.64
N ALA A 71 4.75 -2.14 -20.03
CA ALA A 71 3.49 -2.67 -20.52
C ALA A 71 2.29 -1.88 -19.98
N ASP A 72 1.39 -1.41 -20.84
CA ASP A 72 0.18 -0.69 -20.45
C ASP A 72 -0.78 -1.63 -19.71
N CYS A 73 -1.10 -1.27 -18.46
CA CYS A 73 -1.93 -2.10 -17.59
C CYS A 73 -3.39 -2.25 -18.05
N ARG A 74 -3.86 -1.39 -18.96
CA ARG A 74 -5.20 -1.54 -19.58
C ARG A 74 -5.33 -2.82 -20.40
N GLY A 75 -4.20 -3.35 -20.88
CA GLY A 75 -4.16 -4.63 -21.60
C GLY A 75 -4.14 -5.86 -20.69
N PHE A 76 -4.10 -5.68 -19.37
CA PHE A 76 -3.94 -6.80 -18.45
C PHE A 76 -5.26 -7.55 -18.24
N SER A 77 -5.21 -8.85 -18.40
CA SER A 77 -6.33 -9.73 -18.06
C SER A 77 -6.53 -9.81 -16.54
N ALA A 78 -7.70 -10.28 -16.10
CA ALA A 78 -7.97 -10.57 -14.71
C ALA A 78 -6.94 -11.52 -14.08
N ALA A 79 -6.45 -12.49 -14.85
CA ALA A 79 -5.39 -13.41 -14.42
C ALA A 79 -4.05 -12.69 -14.22
N ALA A 80 -3.68 -11.76 -15.12
CA ALA A 80 -2.47 -10.95 -14.97
C ALA A 80 -2.54 -10.07 -13.71
N TRP A 81 -3.65 -9.36 -13.49
CA TRP A 81 -3.87 -8.58 -12.28
C TRP A 81 -3.84 -9.44 -11.01
N SER A 82 -4.46 -10.62 -11.03
CA SER A 82 -4.39 -11.55 -9.89
C SER A 82 -2.97 -11.99 -9.60
N GLY A 83 -2.17 -12.29 -10.63
CA GLY A 83 -0.75 -12.62 -10.51
C GLY A 83 0.06 -11.49 -9.88
N LEU A 84 -0.12 -10.26 -10.36
CA LEU A 84 0.56 -9.07 -9.82
C LEU A 84 0.21 -8.85 -8.34
N ARG A 85 -1.07 -8.87 -7.97
CA ARG A 85 -1.52 -8.66 -6.58
C ARG A 85 -1.10 -9.78 -5.64
N ARG A 86 -0.76 -10.94 -6.16
CA ARG A 86 -0.30 -12.07 -5.37
C ARG A 86 1.20 -12.05 -5.10
N ARG A 87 2.02 -11.47 -6.01
CA ARG A 87 3.47 -11.61 -5.97
C ARG A 87 4.28 -10.32 -6.10
N SER A 88 3.70 -9.27 -6.66
CA SER A 88 4.44 -8.05 -7.00
C SER A 88 3.86 -6.77 -6.41
N LEU A 89 2.56 -6.74 -6.13
CA LEU A 89 1.88 -5.57 -5.56
C LEU A 89 1.21 -5.93 -4.25
N SER A 90 1.61 -5.27 -3.17
CA SER A 90 0.85 -5.28 -1.92
C SER A 90 0.21 -3.92 -1.67
N MET A 91 -0.90 -3.89 -0.92
CA MET A 91 -1.59 -2.65 -0.60
C MET A 91 -2.18 -2.67 0.81
N LEU A 92 -1.90 -1.62 1.56
CA LEU A 92 -2.64 -1.24 2.76
C LEU A 92 -3.69 -0.20 2.36
N PHE A 93 -4.94 -0.56 2.53
CA PHE A 93 -6.09 0.31 2.24
C PHE A 93 -6.37 1.25 3.41
N GLN A 94 -6.83 2.45 3.14
CA GLN A 94 -7.24 3.41 4.17
C GLN A 94 -8.35 2.86 5.07
N ASP A 95 -9.30 2.10 4.52
CA ASP A 95 -10.40 1.42 5.21
C ASP A 95 -10.01 0.03 5.77
N LEU A 96 -8.69 -0.30 5.80
CA LEU A 96 -8.05 -1.53 6.27
C LEU A 96 -8.53 -2.82 5.58
N ARG A 97 -9.76 -2.90 5.13
CA ARG A 97 -10.41 -4.07 4.48
C ARG A 97 -10.18 -5.39 5.22
N LEU A 98 -10.31 -5.35 6.53
CA LEU A 98 -10.29 -6.53 7.38
C LEU A 98 -11.68 -7.18 7.41
N PHE A 99 -11.70 -8.49 7.61
CA PHE A 99 -12.92 -9.25 7.86
C PHE A 99 -13.15 -9.32 9.37
N GLY A 100 -14.13 -8.58 9.86
CA GLY A 100 -14.37 -8.37 11.29
C GLY A 100 -14.65 -9.67 12.05
N GLU A 101 -15.38 -10.60 11.43
CA GLU A 101 -15.74 -11.89 12.03
C GLU A 101 -14.56 -12.88 12.10
N LEU A 102 -13.54 -12.71 11.25
CA LEU A 102 -12.33 -13.53 11.26
C LEU A 102 -11.38 -13.08 12.37
N THR A 103 -10.64 -14.02 12.91
CA THR A 103 -9.55 -13.76 13.85
C THR A 103 -8.41 -12.98 13.20
N VAL A 104 -7.51 -12.43 14.02
CA VAL A 104 -6.26 -11.82 13.56
C VAL A 104 -5.45 -12.80 12.71
N ALA A 105 -5.28 -14.04 13.20
CA ALA A 105 -4.53 -15.08 12.48
C ALA A 105 -5.15 -15.41 11.12
N GLU A 106 -6.47 -15.54 11.05
CA GLU A 106 -7.20 -15.83 9.81
C GLU A 106 -7.09 -14.66 8.83
N ASN A 107 -7.26 -13.39 9.28
CA ASN A 107 -7.09 -12.22 8.42
C ASN A 107 -5.70 -12.16 7.78
N ILE A 108 -4.65 -12.46 8.55
CA ILE A 108 -3.27 -12.52 8.04
C ILE A 108 -3.12 -13.73 7.09
N GLY A 109 -3.69 -14.86 7.46
CA GLY A 109 -3.69 -16.10 6.68
C GLY A 109 -4.24 -15.92 5.28
N LEU A 110 -5.31 -15.14 5.08
CA LEU A 110 -5.90 -14.87 3.76
C LEU A 110 -4.89 -14.42 2.70
N LYS A 111 -3.85 -13.69 3.10
CA LYS A 111 -2.79 -13.27 2.19
C LYS A 111 -1.65 -14.29 2.13
N ASN A 112 -1.22 -14.77 3.29
CA ASN A 112 -0.07 -15.66 3.37
C ASN A 112 -0.31 -17.01 2.67
N GLU A 113 -1.50 -17.56 2.76
CA GLU A 113 -1.85 -18.85 2.14
C GLU A 113 -1.79 -18.83 0.61
N LEU A 114 -1.91 -17.67 -0.01
CA LEU A 114 -1.78 -17.54 -1.47
C LEU A 114 -0.37 -17.87 -1.98
N THR A 115 0.65 -17.73 -1.14
CA THR A 115 2.06 -17.89 -1.53
C THR A 115 2.91 -18.65 -0.51
N HIS A 116 2.40 -18.86 0.70
CA HIS A 116 3.13 -19.40 1.85
C HIS A 116 4.46 -18.66 2.12
N PHE A 117 4.42 -17.32 1.96
CA PHE A 117 5.60 -16.47 1.98
C PHE A 117 6.24 -16.37 3.37
N LYS A 118 5.40 -16.27 4.41
CA LYS A 118 5.86 -16.22 5.80
C LYS A 118 5.56 -17.54 6.51
N THR A 119 6.50 -17.99 7.35
CA THR A 119 6.24 -19.09 8.27
C THR A 119 5.35 -18.63 9.43
N GLN A 120 4.70 -19.55 10.12
CA GLN A 120 3.90 -19.22 11.32
C GLN A 120 4.76 -18.59 12.43
N GLU A 121 6.03 -18.98 12.54
CA GLU A 121 6.98 -18.39 13.47
C GLU A 121 7.28 -16.93 13.11
N GLN A 122 7.48 -16.62 11.82
CA GLN A 122 7.69 -15.23 11.35
C GLN A 122 6.45 -14.36 11.61
N ILE A 123 5.25 -14.88 11.34
CA ILE A 123 4.00 -14.18 11.65
C ILE A 123 3.87 -13.94 13.16
N GLY A 124 4.22 -14.94 13.98
CA GLY A 124 4.23 -14.80 15.44
C GLY A 124 5.14 -13.67 15.90
N ARG A 125 6.38 -13.61 15.40
CA ARG A 125 7.32 -12.51 15.70
C ARG A 125 6.80 -11.14 15.26
N MET A 126 6.12 -11.06 14.11
CA MET A 126 5.49 -9.79 13.66
C MET A 126 4.36 -9.36 14.59
N LEU A 127 3.55 -10.29 15.09
CA LEU A 127 2.49 -10.00 16.07
C LEU A 127 3.06 -9.56 17.41
N GLU A 128 4.15 -10.20 17.88
CA GLU A 128 4.86 -9.83 19.10
C GLU A 128 5.45 -8.42 18.98
N ALA A 129 6.19 -8.16 17.89
CA ALA A 129 6.76 -6.85 17.61
C ALA A 129 5.67 -5.77 17.54
N ALA A 130 4.51 -6.06 16.94
CA ALA A 130 3.39 -5.15 16.87
C ALA A 130 2.58 -5.05 18.19
N GLY A 131 2.94 -5.78 19.25
CA GLY A 131 2.25 -5.75 20.55
C GLY A 131 0.79 -6.23 20.49
N ILE A 132 0.48 -7.20 19.63
CA ILE A 132 -0.86 -7.78 19.46
C ILE A 132 -0.85 -9.32 19.43
N ALA A 133 0.22 -9.95 19.91
CA ALA A 133 0.33 -11.43 19.93
C ALA A 133 -0.76 -12.09 20.78
N ASP A 134 -1.16 -11.45 21.89
CA ASP A 134 -2.25 -11.90 22.77
C ASP A 134 -3.64 -11.83 22.11
N LYS A 135 -3.76 -11.16 20.96
CA LYS A 135 -4.99 -11.01 20.18
C LYS A 135 -5.07 -11.96 18.98
N ARG A 136 -4.08 -12.84 18.79
CA ARG A 136 -3.96 -13.71 17.61
C ARG A 136 -5.26 -14.43 17.25
N ASP A 137 -5.95 -14.96 18.25
CA ASP A 137 -7.17 -15.75 18.08
C ASP A 137 -8.46 -14.96 18.36
N ALA A 138 -8.34 -13.66 18.58
CA ALA A 138 -9.48 -12.77 18.77
C ALA A 138 -10.07 -12.34 17.41
N PRO A 139 -11.40 -12.27 17.28
CA PRO A 139 -12.07 -11.65 16.13
C PRO A 139 -11.66 -10.18 15.99
N VAL A 140 -11.45 -9.74 14.74
CA VAL A 140 -10.92 -8.40 14.46
C VAL A 140 -11.89 -7.30 14.87
N ASP A 141 -13.20 -7.54 14.85
CA ASP A 141 -14.23 -6.59 15.30
C ASP A 141 -14.16 -6.27 16.81
N LYS A 142 -13.46 -7.09 17.60
CA LYS A 142 -13.24 -6.87 19.05
C LYS A 142 -11.99 -6.03 19.33
N LEU A 143 -11.19 -5.72 18.31
CA LEU A 143 -9.97 -4.95 18.43
C LEU A 143 -10.26 -3.45 18.35
N SER A 144 -9.42 -2.64 19.04
CA SER A 144 -9.41 -1.19 18.81
C SER A 144 -8.94 -0.90 17.37
N PHE A 145 -9.31 0.27 16.84
CA PHE A 145 -8.92 0.67 15.48
C PHE A 145 -7.41 0.62 15.26
N GLY A 146 -6.60 1.08 16.23
CA GLY A 146 -5.13 1.00 16.15
C GLY A 146 -4.60 -0.44 16.14
N GLN A 147 -5.26 -1.38 16.85
CA GLN A 147 -4.93 -2.80 16.77
C GLN A 147 -5.32 -3.38 15.39
N GLN A 148 -6.49 -3.03 14.87
CA GLN A 148 -6.91 -3.40 13.51
C GLN A 148 -5.92 -2.90 12.45
N GLN A 149 -5.43 -1.66 12.60
CA GLN A 149 -4.45 -1.09 11.69
C GLN A 149 -3.13 -1.88 11.70
N ARG A 150 -2.66 -2.30 12.88
CA ARG A 150 -1.47 -3.18 13.00
C ARG A 150 -1.71 -4.53 12.33
N VAL A 151 -2.88 -5.14 12.47
CA VAL A 151 -3.25 -6.38 11.77
C VAL A 151 -3.20 -6.19 10.26
N ALA A 152 -3.80 -5.11 9.74
CA ALA A 152 -3.80 -4.80 8.31
C ALA A 152 -2.38 -4.58 7.77
N PHE A 153 -1.52 -3.92 8.55
CA PHE A 153 -0.11 -3.72 8.23
C PHE A 153 0.64 -5.06 8.13
N ILE A 154 0.51 -5.94 9.11
CA ILE A 154 1.12 -7.26 9.08
C ILE A 154 0.59 -8.06 7.89
N ARG A 155 -0.73 -8.05 7.67
CA ARG A 155 -1.36 -8.77 6.55
C ARG A 155 -0.78 -8.36 5.19
N CYS A 156 -0.54 -7.06 4.96
CA CYS A 156 0.01 -6.61 3.67
C CYS A 156 1.48 -6.99 3.48
N MET A 157 2.23 -7.27 4.55
CA MET A 157 3.61 -7.76 4.51
C MET A 157 3.71 -9.30 4.43
N CYS A 158 2.60 -10.04 4.56
CA CYS A 158 2.59 -11.50 4.50
C CYS A 158 2.42 -12.06 3.08
N GLN A 159 2.97 -11.37 2.09
CA GLN A 159 3.10 -11.82 0.71
C GLN A 159 4.39 -11.25 0.11
N PRO A 160 4.95 -11.85 -0.96
CA PRO A 160 6.02 -11.21 -1.70
C PRO A 160 5.49 -9.96 -2.42
N PHE A 161 6.34 -8.93 -2.53
CA PHE A 161 6.01 -7.72 -3.29
C PHE A 161 7.27 -7.06 -3.86
N ASP A 162 7.14 -6.49 -5.06
CA ASP A 162 8.12 -5.58 -5.64
C ASP A 162 7.80 -4.13 -5.27
N PHE A 163 6.50 -3.83 -5.06
CA PHE A 163 6.02 -2.55 -4.54
C PHE A 163 4.92 -2.77 -3.49
N ILE A 164 5.00 -1.98 -2.43
CA ILE A 164 3.93 -1.88 -1.44
C ILE A 164 3.33 -0.47 -1.45
N LEU A 165 2.00 -0.40 -1.61
CA LEU A 165 1.23 0.84 -1.65
C LEU A 165 0.55 1.03 -0.30
N LEU A 166 0.71 2.19 0.32
CA LEU A 166 0.17 2.50 1.65
C LEU A 166 -0.70 3.76 1.54
N ASP A 167 -2.01 3.60 1.68
CA ASP A 167 -2.96 4.71 1.60
C ASP A 167 -3.27 5.24 3.00
N GLU A 168 -2.68 6.40 3.33
CA GLU A 168 -2.80 7.09 4.61
C GLU A 168 -2.52 6.18 5.84
N PRO A 169 -1.36 5.49 5.88
CA PRO A 169 -1.11 4.40 6.84
C PRO A 169 -1.06 4.80 8.30
N VAL A 170 -0.88 6.09 8.63
CA VAL A 170 -0.68 6.58 10.01
C VAL A 170 -1.73 7.57 10.48
N SER A 171 -2.84 7.72 9.76
CA SER A 171 -3.88 8.72 10.07
C SER A 171 -4.49 8.57 11.47
N HIS A 172 -4.36 7.41 12.09
CA HIS A 172 -4.93 7.08 13.41
C HIS A 172 -3.95 6.37 14.36
N LEU A 173 -2.65 6.42 14.08
CA LEU A 173 -1.61 5.86 14.93
C LEU A 173 -0.97 6.95 15.79
N ASP A 174 -0.64 6.61 17.03
CA ASP A 174 0.29 7.38 17.82
C ASP A 174 1.73 7.25 17.29
N ALA A 175 2.61 8.16 17.70
CA ALA A 175 3.98 8.22 17.20
C ALA A 175 4.75 6.91 17.43
N ALA A 176 4.60 6.29 18.60
CA ALA A 176 5.33 5.06 18.93
C ALA A 176 4.92 3.88 18.04
N ASN A 177 3.63 3.69 17.80
CA ASN A 177 3.14 2.68 16.88
C ASN A 177 3.52 3.00 15.42
N GLY A 178 3.55 4.27 15.04
CA GLY A 178 4.01 4.71 13.72
C GLY A 178 5.49 4.36 13.48
N GLU A 179 6.37 4.60 14.45
CA GLU A 179 7.79 4.25 14.36
C GLU A 179 8.01 2.74 14.29
N LEU A 180 7.31 1.98 15.12
CA LEU A 180 7.39 0.51 15.13
C LEU A 180 7.00 -0.08 13.77
N LEU A 181 5.85 0.32 13.22
CA LEU A 181 5.38 -0.18 11.93
C LEU A 181 6.28 0.28 10.78
N SER A 182 6.85 1.50 10.87
CA SER A 182 7.84 1.98 9.90
C SER A 182 9.09 1.13 9.89
N GLY A 183 9.60 0.73 11.06
CA GLY A 183 10.76 -0.15 11.20
C GLY A 183 10.50 -1.53 10.57
N MET A 184 9.37 -2.15 10.92
CA MET A 184 8.98 -3.46 10.37
C MET A 184 8.82 -3.42 8.84
N LEU A 185 8.20 -2.35 8.31
CA LEU A 185 8.02 -2.17 6.88
C LEU A 185 9.34 -1.97 6.16
N LEU A 186 10.24 -1.15 6.73
CA LEU A 186 11.54 -0.87 6.16
C LEU A 186 12.39 -2.14 6.07
N GLU A 187 12.44 -2.93 7.14
CA GLU A 187 13.14 -4.21 7.18
C GLU A 187 12.61 -5.17 6.11
N GLU A 188 11.28 -5.30 6.01
CA GLU A 188 10.66 -6.18 5.03
C GLU A 188 10.90 -5.72 3.59
N ALA A 189 10.77 -4.42 3.32
CA ALA A 189 11.00 -3.87 1.99
C ALA A 189 12.47 -4.01 1.56
N GLN A 190 13.42 -3.80 2.48
CA GLN A 190 14.84 -4.01 2.22
C GLN A 190 15.15 -5.48 1.93
N ALA A 191 14.59 -6.40 2.69
CA ALA A 191 14.77 -7.85 2.48
C ALA A 191 14.28 -8.30 1.10
N GLN A 192 13.24 -7.66 0.55
CA GLN A 192 12.70 -7.96 -0.77
C GLN A 192 13.26 -7.06 -1.89
N GLY A 193 14.07 -6.05 -1.55
CA GLY A 193 14.51 -5.01 -2.49
C GLY A 193 13.34 -4.21 -3.07
N ALA A 194 12.25 -4.08 -2.33
CA ALA A 194 10.98 -3.54 -2.80
C ALA A 194 10.90 -2.01 -2.72
N GLY A 195 10.11 -1.40 -3.60
CA GLY A 195 9.72 -0.01 -3.52
C GLY A 195 8.55 0.21 -2.55
N ILE A 196 8.57 1.36 -1.87
CA ILE A 196 7.48 1.78 -0.97
C ILE A 196 6.83 3.04 -1.54
N PHE A 197 5.51 3.03 -1.64
CA PHE A 197 4.70 4.16 -2.05
C PHE A 197 3.71 4.52 -0.93
N VAL A 198 3.86 5.70 -0.36
CA VAL A 198 3.04 6.17 0.77
C VAL A 198 2.25 7.39 0.36
N THR A 199 0.95 7.42 0.61
CA THR A 199 0.15 8.65 0.54
C THR A 199 -0.07 9.22 1.94
N SER A 200 -0.07 10.55 2.06
CA SER A 200 -0.25 11.23 3.34
C SER A 200 -1.03 12.55 3.23
N VAL A 201 -1.73 12.90 4.33
CA VAL A 201 -2.34 14.22 4.58
C VAL A 201 -1.62 14.84 5.79
N GLY A 202 -0.28 15.02 5.69
CA GLY A 202 0.52 15.71 6.71
C GLY A 202 1.24 14.80 7.70
N SER A 203 0.71 13.64 8.11
CA SER A 203 1.43 12.69 8.97
C SER A 203 2.28 11.75 8.13
N ARG A 204 3.54 11.53 8.51
CA ARG A 204 4.49 10.71 7.74
C ARG A 204 4.91 9.47 8.53
N LEU A 205 5.11 8.36 7.83
CA LEU A 205 5.90 7.24 8.36
C LEU A 205 7.38 7.65 8.46
N GLY A 206 8.09 7.14 9.46
CA GLY A 206 9.53 7.38 9.67
C GLY A 206 10.41 6.62 8.67
N LEU A 207 10.22 6.85 7.36
CA LEU A 207 10.97 6.18 6.30
C LEU A 207 11.96 7.14 5.63
N PRO A 208 13.11 6.66 5.14
CA PRO A 208 14.09 7.46 4.41
C PRO A 208 13.60 7.65 2.95
N TYR A 209 12.68 8.58 2.72
CA TYR A 209 12.11 8.81 1.39
C TYR A 209 13.16 9.32 0.40
N HIS A 210 13.25 8.68 -0.76
CA HIS A 210 14.07 9.08 -1.89
C HIS A 210 13.39 10.15 -2.76
N LYS A 211 12.06 10.17 -2.74
CA LYS A 211 11.24 11.08 -3.54
C LYS A 211 10.02 11.55 -2.74
N THR A 212 9.77 12.85 -2.75
CA THR A 212 8.52 13.42 -2.24
C THR A 212 7.84 14.17 -3.39
N LEU A 213 6.58 13.84 -3.65
CA LEU A 213 5.75 14.44 -4.69
C LEU A 213 4.51 15.06 -4.05
N THR A 214 3.96 16.07 -4.70
CA THR A 214 2.69 16.70 -4.32
C THR A 214 1.61 16.37 -5.36
N LEU A 215 0.40 16.08 -4.93
CA LEU A 215 -0.78 15.90 -5.78
C LEU A 215 -1.55 17.20 -5.92
#